data_92f94585a1288c77d3f47655fe219fbd
#
_entry.id   92f94585a1288c77d3f47655fe219fbd
#
_cell.length_a   1.000
_cell.length_b   1.000
_cell.length_c   1.000
_cell.angle_alpha   90.00
_cell.angle_beta   90.00
_cell.angle_gamma   90.00
#
_symmetry.space_group_name_H-M   'P 1'
#
loop_
_entity.id
_entity.type
_entity.pdbx_description
1 polymer ?
#
loop_
_entity_poly.entity_id
_entity_poly.type
_entity_poly.pdbx_seq_one_letter_code
_entity_poly.pdbx_strand_id
1 'polypeptide(L)'
;MPYLQQDTTRLQTELQTLIAQQAPLNAQLATQQQAVTAAQAQRTNAANAVAQAQARIPPLQAAAAAADANVAEIEQELRDAAEPPAGIPPVTWRVRLTALRKKLALAKTAATAAHAKVAEAQQGVTQAQAQVQAADRQVAAFSAVVQATQAAITALQTRQRDVQQQLAVLDRWEADIARDPLTRPSLERTAAELSAEVAKLEDAHLAARFELEDAVALLASLTARRDELTAKLNAVVAQLPEAQAQQAAAQQALAAADAEVATHLQDGP
;
A
#
# COMPACT_ATOMS: atom_id res chain seq x y z
N MET A 1 -41.46 -4.27 -45.21
CA MET A 1 -40.65 -3.34 -44.43
C MET A 1 -40.76 -3.49 -42.90
N PRO A 2 -41.49 -4.44 -42.33
CA PRO A 2 -41.52 -4.60 -40.86
C PRO A 2 -40.15 -4.92 -40.25
N TYR A 3 -39.29 -5.67 -40.95
CA TYR A 3 -37.96 -6.06 -40.44
C TYR A 3 -37.01 -4.86 -40.25
N LEU A 4 -36.93 -3.95 -41.21
CA LEU A 4 -36.06 -2.76 -41.10
C LEU A 4 -36.48 -1.86 -39.91
N GLN A 5 -37.79 -1.65 -39.78
CA GLN A 5 -38.32 -0.88 -38.64
C GLN A 5 -38.05 -1.55 -37.28
N GLN A 6 -38.12 -2.89 -37.26
CA GLN A 6 -37.82 -3.64 -36.05
C GLN A 6 -36.35 -3.55 -35.70
N ASP A 7 -35.44 -3.70 -36.69
CA ASP A 7 -33.98 -3.55 -36.47
C ASP A 7 -33.61 -2.13 -36.08
N THR A 8 -34.20 -1.11 -36.71
CA THR A 8 -33.98 0.30 -36.33
C THR A 8 -34.40 0.56 -34.88
N THR A 9 -35.58 0.09 -34.48
CA THR A 9 -36.10 0.24 -33.12
C THR A 9 -35.19 -0.45 -32.08
N ARG A 10 -34.72 -1.66 -32.42
CA ARG A 10 -33.81 -2.44 -31.57
C ARG A 10 -32.48 -1.72 -31.38
N LEU A 11 -31.82 -1.27 -32.45
CA LEU A 11 -30.56 -0.52 -32.37
C LEU A 11 -30.69 0.81 -31.66
N GLN A 12 -31.82 1.51 -31.82
CA GLN A 12 -32.12 2.72 -31.07
C GLN A 12 -32.25 2.46 -29.57
N THR A 13 -32.91 1.36 -29.19
CA THR A 13 -33.03 0.94 -27.80
C THR A 13 -31.67 0.55 -27.22
N GLU A 14 -30.87 -0.19 -27.99
CA GLU A 14 -29.47 -0.51 -27.59
C GLU A 14 -28.65 0.76 -27.39
N LEU A 15 -28.70 1.70 -28.32
CA LEU A 15 -27.98 2.96 -28.22
C LEU A 15 -28.38 3.76 -26.96
N GLN A 16 -29.67 3.82 -26.67
CA GLN A 16 -30.17 4.48 -25.45
C GLN A 16 -29.64 3.78 -24.17
N THR A 17 -29.63 2.44 -24.17
CA THR A 17 -29.10 1.66 -23.05
C THR A 17 -27.61 1.90 -22.86
N LEU A 18 -26.81 1.92 -23.91
CA LEU A 18 -25.38 2.20 -23.88
C LEU A 18 -25.11 3.64 -23.39
N ILE A 19 -25.90 4.61 -23.81
CA ILE A 19 -25.80 5.99 -23.32
C ILE A 19 -26.14 6.07 -21.81
N ALA A 20 -27.18 5.36 -21.38
CA ALA A 20 -27.55 5.32 -19.97
C ALA A 20 -26.46 4.68 -19.08
N GLN A 21 -25.73 3.69 -19.61
CA GLN A 21 -24.61 3.05 -18.90
C GLN A 21 -23.37 3.95 -18.79
N GLN A 22 -23.20 4.92 -19.67
CA GLN A 22 -22.02 5.78 -19.70
C GLN A 22 -21.97 6.74 -18.48
N ALA A 23 -23.10 7.29 -18.09
CA ALA A 23 -23.16 8.27 -16.99
C ALA A 23 -22.68 7.70 -15.63
N PRO A 24 -23.15 6.52 -15.18
CA PRO A 24 -22.66 5.92 -13.94
C PRO A 24 -21.19 5.53 -14.01
N LEU A 25 -20.69 5.05 -15.15
CA LEU A 25 -19.25 4.74 -15.30
C LEU A 25 -18.38 5.99 -15.20
N ASN A 26 -18.81 7.11 -15.80
CA ASN A 26 -18.10 8.37 -15.65
C ASN A 26 -18.10 8.89 -14.21
N ALA A 27 -19.21 8.75 -13.48
CA ALA A 27 -19.29 9.10 -12.07
C ALA A 27 -18.37 8.21 -11.22
N GLN A 28 -18.34 6.91 -11.52
CA GLN A 28 -17.46 5.96 -10.88
C GLN A 28 -15.98 6.29 -11.15
N LEU A 29 -15.62 6.62 -12.39
CA LEU A 29 -14.28 7.06 -12.77
C LEU A 29 -13.85 8.29 -11.97
N ALA A 30 -14.71 9.30 -11.85
CA ALA A 30 -14.41 10.50 -11.07
C ALA A 30 -14.13 10.18 -9.60
N THR A 31 -14.96 9.33 -8.99
CA THR A 31 -14.77 8.87 -7.60
C THR A 31 -13.43 8.11 -7.43
N GLN A 32 -13.11 7.23 -8.37
CA GLN A 32 -11.86 6.45 -8.36
C GLN A 32 -10.63 7.36 -8.53
N GLN A 33 -10.70 8.39 -9.39
CA GLN A 33 -9.64 9.38 -9.56
C GLN A 33 -9.41 10.18 -8.27
N GLN A 34 -10.46 10.54 -7.55
CA GLN A 34 -10.34 11.16 -6.23
C GLN A 34 -9.66 10.24 -5.23
N ALA A 35 -9.96 8.93 -5.24
CA ALA A 35 -9.31 7.95 -4.39
C ALA A 35 -7.80 7.82 -4.70
N VAL A 36 -7.41 7.84 -5.98
CA VAL A 36 -5.99 7.89 -6.40
C VAL A 36 -5.31 9.14 -5.85
N THR A 37 -5.93 10.30 -5.99
CA THR A 37 -5.38 11.57 -5.48
C THR A 37 -5.20 11.54 -3.97
N ALA A 38 -6.18 11.02 -3.23
CA ALA A 38 -6.09 10.87 -1.78
C ALA A 38 -4.97 9.90 -1.36
N ALA A 39 -4.83 8.77 -2.07
CA ALA A 39 -3.76 7.81 -1.82
C ALA A 39 -2.36 8.40 -2.13
N GLN A 40 -2.23 9.21 -3.19
CA GLN A 40 -1.00 9.94 -3.50
C GLN A 40 -0.65 10.96 -2.42
N ALA A 41 -1.63 11.66 -1.86
CA ALA A 41 -1.42 12.56 -0.74
C ALA A 41 -0.94 11.80 0.52
N GLN A 42 -1.53 10.66 0.83
CA GLN A 42 -1.08 9.79 1.93
C GLN A 42 0.35 9.30 1.72
N ARG A 43 0.70 8.88 0.50
CA ARG A 43 2.07 8.51 0.13
C ARG A 43 3.06 9.64 0.36
N THR A 44 2.71 10.86 -0.04
CA THR A 44 3.55 12.05 0.16
C THR A 44 3.75 12.35 1.64
N ASN A 45 2.68 12.26 2.45
CA ASN A 45 2.75 12.45 3.88
C ASN A 45 3.65 11.40 4.55
N ALA A 46 3.51 10.13 4.16
CA ALA A 46 4.35 9.05 4.64
C ALA A 46 5.83 9.26 4.25
N ALA A 47 6.12 9.69 3.01
CA ALA A 47 7.47 10.01 2.57
C ALA A 47 8.10 11.16 3.38
N ASN A 48 7.32 12.20 3.68
CA ASN A 48 7.75 13.29 4.55
C ASN A 48 8.04 12.80 5.98
N ALA A 49 7.24 11.88 6.50
CA ALA A 49 7.48 11.27 7.81
C ALA A 49 8.79 10.48 7.85
N VAL A 50 9.13 9.75 6.77
CA VAL A 50 10.45 9.08 6.62
C VAL A 50 11.57 10.10 6.69
N ALA A 51 11.48 11.19 5.91
CA ALA A 51 12.51 12.23 5.90
C ALA A 51 12.70 12.88 7.29
N GLN A 52 11.60 13.16 7.98
CA GLN A 52 11.64 13.71 9.34
C GLN A 52 12.25 12.73 10.36
N ALA A 53 11.90 11.44 10.25
CA ALA A 53 12.45 10.41 11.12
C ALA A 53 13.96 10.23 10.87
N GLN A 54 14.39 10.21 9.61
CA GLN A 54 15.81 10.14 9.23
C GLN A 54 16.61 11.35 9.75
N ALA A 55 16.04 12.56 9.66
CA ALA A 55 16.70 13.77 10.13
C ALA A 55 16.95 13.78 11.65
N ARG A 56 16.22 12.98 12.43
CA ARG A 56 16.42 12.85 13.88
C ARG A 56 17.60 11.94 14.23
N ILE A 57 18.06 11.07 13.35
CA ILE A 57 19.11 10.10 13.65
C ILE A 57 20.47 10.76 13.87
N PRO A 58 20.99 11.68 13.01
CA PRO A 58 22.31 12.25 13.18
C PRO A 58 22.54 12.95 14.55
N PRO A 59 21.63 13.81 15.05
CA PRO A 59 21.82 14.42 16.35
C PRO A 59 21.78 13.41 17.51
N LEU A 60 20.98 12.34 17.39
CA LEU A 60 20.95 11.29 18.41
C LEU A 60 22.24 10.45 18.39
N GLN A 61 22.78 10.16 17.22
CA GLN A 61 24.09 9.49 17.08
C GLN A 61 25.22 10.34 17.66
N ALA A 62 25.21 11.66 17.40
CA ALA A 62 26.16 12.57 17.99
C ALA A 62 26.06 12.60 19.53
N ALA A 63 24.84 12.58 20.06
CA ALA A 63 24.62 12.52 21.51
C ALA A 63 25.10 11.18 22.12
N ALA A 64 24.88 10.07 21.43
CA ALA A 64 25.39 8.75 21.85
C ALA A 64 26.92 8.72 21.85
N ALA A 65 27.55 9.21 20.78
CA ALA A 65 29.02 9.31 20.70
C ALA A 65 29.61 10.21 21.79
N ALA A 66 28.96 11.34 22.13
CA ALA A 66 29.40 12.20 23.23
C ALA A 66 29.26 11.50 24.60
N ALA A 67 28.20 10.69 24.78
CA ALA A 67 28.04 9.90 26.00
C ALA A 67 29.11 8.80 26.14
N ASP A 68 29.45 8.13 25.05
CA ASP A 68 30.52 7.15 25.01
C ASP A 68 31.89 7.77 25.27
N ALA A 69 32.17 8.94 24.70
CA ALA A 69 33.39 9.72 24.99
C ALA A 69 33.50 10.08 26.47
N ASN A 70 32.40 10.52 27.11
CA ASN A 70 32.38 10.79 28.55
C ASN A 70 32.63 9.52 29.39
N VAL A 71 32.10 8.37 29.00
CA VAL A 71 32.43 7.09 29.65
C VAL A 71 33.93 6.79 29.54
N ALA A 72 34.50 6.92 28.33
CA ALA A 72 35.92 6.67 28.10
C ALA A 72 36.83 7.60 28.90
N GLU A 73 36.47 8.89 29.02
CA GLU A 73 37.18 9.87 29.83
C GLU A 73 37.20 9.48 31.34
N ILE A 74 36.03 9.11 31.88
CA ILE A 74 35.94 8.69 33.28
C ILE A 74 36.66 7.36 33.51
N GLU A 75 36.65 6.43 32.57
CA GLU A 75 37.43 5.19 32.66
C GLU A 75 38.93 5.48 32.62
N GLN A 76 39.36 6.49 31.87
CA GLN A 76 40.76 6.93 31.89
C GLN A 76 41.11 7.57 33.22
N GLU A 77 40.24 8.48 33.73
CA GLU A 77 40.42 9.07 35.09
C GLU A 77 40.55 8.01 36.20
N LEU A 78 39.78 6.91 36.07
CA LEU A 78 39.85 5.77 36.97
C LEU A 78 41.13 4.97 36.85
N ARG A 79 41.66 4.79 35.63
CA ARG A 79 42.95 4.14 35.38
C ARG A 79 44.13 5.00 35.96
N ASP A 80 44.10 6.29 35.69
CA ASP A 80 45.10 7.23 36.18
C ASP A 80 45.06 7.37 37.71
N ALA A 81 43.88 7.11 38.26
CA ALA A 81 43.65 7.12 39.72
C ALA A 81 43.93 5.72 40.36
N ALA A 82 44.47 4.72 39.66
CA ALA A 82 44.72 3.40 40.26
C ALA A 82 45.72 3.41 41.38
N GLU A 83 46.70 4.32 41.33
CA GLU A 83 47.72 4.50 42.41
C GLU A 83 47.49 5.83 43.16
N PRO A 84 47.58 5.81 44.50
CA PRO A 84 47.43 7.02 45.27
C PRO A 84 48.64 7.95 45.06
N PRO A 85 48.46 9.22 44.68
CA PRO A 85 49.54 10.16 44.56
C PRO A 85 50.24 10.36 45.89
N ALA A 86 51.54 10.58 45.86
CA ALA A 86 52.34 10.81 47.07
C ALA A 86 51.79 11.98 47.89
N GLY A 87 51.53 11.74 49.18
CA GLY A 87 51.02 12.77 50.12
C GLY A 87 49.50 12.87 50.28
N ILE A 88 48.69 12.07 49.62
CA ILE A 88 47.25 12.03 49.81
C ILE A 88 46.89 10.97 50.87
N PRO A 89 46.09 11.32 51.91
CA PRO A 89 45.63 10.35 52.91
C PRO A 89 44.80 9.20 52.24
N PRO A 90 44.96 7.96 52.63
CA PRO A 90 44.27 6.79 52.06
C PRO A 90 42.74 6.90 52.13
N VAL A 91 42.18 7.56 53.13
CA VAL A 91 40.73 7.75 53.26
C VAL A 91 40.19 8.69 52.18
N THR A 92 40.88 9.83 51.97
CA THR A 92 40.50 10.81 50.95
C THR A 92 40.56 10.19 49.55
N TRP A 93 41.58 9.33 49.32
CA TRP A 93 41.74 8.58 48.06
C TRP A 93 40.57 7.61 47.79
N ARG A 94 40.18 6.81 48.78
CA ARG A 94 39.02 5.88 48.68
C ARG A 94 37.72 6.62 48.39
N VAL A 95 37.49 7.77 49.00
CA VAL A 95 36.33 8.63 48.75
C VAL A 95 36.31 9.08 47.28
N ARG A 96 37.46 9.54 46.74
CA ARG A 96 37.61 9.93 45.33
C ARG A 96 37.34 8.79 44.39
N LEU A 97 37.90 7.59 44.62
CA LEU A 97 37.64 6.39 43.80
C LEU A 97 36.17 6.00 43.82
N THR A 98 35.52 6.07 44.97
CA THR A 98 34.10 5.76 45.11
C THR A 98 33.25 6.75 44.33
N ALA A 99 33.58 8.05 44.36
CA ALA A 99 32.91 9.06 43.57
C ALA A 99 33.08 8.87 42.07
N LEU A 100 34.30 8.52 41.59
CA LEU A 100 34.58 8.22 40.21
C LEU A 100 33.81 6.97 39.70
N ARG A 101 33.77 5.90 40.51
CA ARG A 101 32.97 4.70 40.18
C ARG A 101 31.49 5.00 40.05
N LYS A 102 30.94 5.84 40.96
CA LYS A 102 29.55 6.30 40.89
C LYS A 102 29.32 7.15 39.65
N LYS A 103 30.25 8.07 39.32
CA LYS A 103 30.20 8.90 38.10
C LYS A 103 30.22 8.02 36.87
N LEU A 104 31.06 6.97 36.84
CA LEU A 104 31.11 5.97 35.71
C LEU A 104 29.79 5.22 35.54
N ALA A 105 29.20 4.73 36.63
CA ALA A 105 27.92 4.05 36.58
C ALA A 105 26.81 4.94 35.99
N LEU A 106 26.75 6.20 36.39
CA LEU A 106 25.80 7.16 35.81
C LEU A 106 26.07 7.46 34.34
N ALA A 107 27.36 7.60 33.96
CA ALA A 107 27.73 7.83 32.55
C ALA A 107 27.38 6.63 31.68
N LYS A 108 27.61 5.42 32.15
CA LYS A 108 27.22 4.17 31.42
C LYS A 108 25.70 4.09 31.25
N THR A 109 24.94 4.41 32.26
CA THR A 109 23.47 4.47 32.16
C THR A 109 23.02 5.54 31.14
N ALA A 110 23.68 6.69 31.10
CA ALA A 110 23.39 7.75 30.14
C ALA A 110 23.73 7.32 28.70
N ALA A 111 24.88 6.65 28.50
CA ALA A 111 25.29 6.12 27.21
C ALA A 111 24.29 5.07 26.71
N THR A 112 23.89 4.12 27.56
CA THR A 112 22.87 3.12 27.22
C THR A 112 21.54 3.78 26.83
N ALA A 113 21.09 4.79 27.57
CA ALA A 113 19.88 5.54 27.25
C ALA A 113 19.99 6.30 25.91
N ALA A 114 21.18 6.85 25.59
CA ALA A 114 21.42 7.52 24.32
C ALA A 114 21.37 6.55 23.13
N HIS A 115 22.01 5.38 23.25
CA HIS A 115 21.92 4.31 22.23
C HIS A 115 20.50 3.79 22.06
N ALA A 116 19.73 3.63 23.13
CA ALA A 116 18.33 3.25 23.06
C ALA A 116 17.50 4.24 22.23
N LYS A 117 17.73 5.54 22.38
CA LYS A 117 17.07 6.58 21.56
C LYS A 117 17.45 6.49 20.08
N VAL A 118 18.69 6.16 19.76
CA VAL A 118 19.12 5.92 18.37
C VAL A 118 18.37 4.72 17.79
N ALA A 119 18.30 3.62 18.53
CA ALA A 119 17.57 2.42 18.10
C ALA A 119 16.06 2.69 17.90
N GLU A 120 15.44 3.43 18.81
CA GLU A 120 14.04 3.86 18.69
C GLU A 120 13.82 4.72 17.44
N ALA A 121 14.70 5.67 17.17
CA ALA A 121 14.63 6.51 15.97
C ALA A 121 14.78 5.67 14.67
N GLN A 122 15.66 4.68 14.65
CA GLN A 122 15.83 3.74 13.53
C GLN A 122 14.59 2.88 13.31
N GLN A 123 13.97 2.39 14.38
CA GLN A 123 12.68 1.69 14.29
C GLN A 123 11.58 2.60 13.74
N GLY A 124 11.55 3.87 14.15
CA GLY A 124 10.62 4.86 13.60
C GLY A 124 10.78 5.05 12.08
N VAL A 125 12.02 5.05 11.57
CA VAL A 125 12.30 5.09 10.12
C VAL A 125 11.74 3.84 9.43
N THR A 126 11.99 2.66 9.99
CA THR A 126 11.50 1.39 9.41
C THR A 126 9.97 1.37 9.35
N GLN A 127 9.30 1.81 10.40
CA GLN A 127 7.83 1.91 10.43
C GLN A 127 7.29 2.90 9.40
N ALA A 128 7.92 4.07 9.29
CA ALA A 128 7.54 5.07 8.30
C ALA A 128 7.77 4.57 6.85
N GLN A 129 8.85 3.85 6.60
CA GLN A 129 9.10 3.19 5.30
C GLN A 129 8.04 2.14 4.97
N ALA A 130 7.60 1.35 5.94
CA ALA A 130 6.51 0.40 5.75
C ALA A 130 5.19 1.10 5.38
N GLN A 131 4.92 2.27 5.97
CA GLN A 131 3.76 3.10 5.61
C GLN A 131 3.85 3.61 4.17
N VAL A 132 5.03 4.03 3.68
CA VAL A 132 5.24 4.41 2.27
C VAL A 132 4.93 3.24 1.36
N GLN A 133 5.46 2.06 1.65
CA GLN A 133 5.19 0.86 0.84
C GLN A 133 3.70 0.48 0.83
N ALA A 134 3.00 0.64 1.94
CA ALA A 134 1.56 0.41 2.00
C ALA A 134 0.80 1.42 1.13
N ALA A 135 1.16 2.70 1.20
CA ALA A 135 0.57 3.74 0.38
C ALA A 135 0.87 3.54 -1.12
N ASP A 136 2.08 3.11 -1.49
CA ASP A 136 2.43 2.76 -2.88
C ASP A 136 1.54 1.64 -3.44
N ARG A 137 1.28 0.60 -2.63
CA ARG A 137 0.36 -0.48 -3.02
C ARG A 137 -1.07 0.03 -3.21
N GLN A 138 -1.54 0.94 -2.37
CA GLN A 138 -2.87 1.54 -2.52
C GLN A 138 -2.97 2.39 -3.78
N VAL A 139 -1.96 3.22 -4.08
CA VAL A 139 -1.90 4.00 -5.31
C VAL A 139 -1.95 3.08 -6.53
N ALA A 140 -1.15 2.01 -6.54
CA ALA A 140 -1.13 1.03 -7.63
C ALA A 140 -2.50 0.36 -7.81
N ALA A 141 -3.13 -0.08 -6.72
CA ALA A 141 -4.44 -0.72 -6.76
C ALA A 141 -5.53 0.21 -7.31
N PHE A 142 -5.61 1.45 -6.80
CA PHE A 142 -6.59 2.41 -7.30
C PHE A 142 -6.33 2.82 -8.74
N SER A 143 -5.06 2.97 -9.14
CA SER A 143 -4.70 3.26 -10.53
C SER A 143 -5.11 2.15 -11.49
N ALA A 144 -4.97 0.89 -11.10
CA ALA A 144 -5.42 -0.26 -11.90
C ALA A 144 -6.96 -0.25 -12.08
N VAL A 145 -7.70 0.09 -11.02
CA VAL A 145 -9.18 0.21 -11.09
C VAL A 145 -9.58 1.37 -12.02
N VAL A 146 -8.90 2.51 -11.95
CA VAL A 146 -9.12 3.65 -12.87
C VAL A 146 -8.89 3.22 -14.32
N GLN A 147 -7.80 2.51 -14.61
CA GLN A 147 -7.50 2.01 -15.95
C GLN A 147 -8.57 1.04 -16.47
N ALA A 148 -9.03 0.11 -15.62
CA ALA A 148 -10.09 -0.82 -15.97
C ALA A 148 -11.41 -0.09 -16.29
N THR A 149 -11.80 0.89 -15.50
CA THR A 149 -13.00 1.71 -15.74
C THR A 149 -12.87 2.54 -17.02
N GLN A 150 -11.71 3.13 -17.31
CA GLN A 150 -11.44 3.82 -18.55
C GLN A 150 -11.53 2.91 -19.77
N ALA A 151 -11.00 1.68 -19.67
CA ALA A 151 -11.11 0.68 -20.73
C ALA A 151 -12.57 0.30 -21.00
N ALA A 152 -13.37 0.13 -19.94
CA ALA A 152 -14.81 -0.15 -20.06
C ALA A 152 -15.56 1.02 -20.74
N ILE A 153 -15.27 2.25 -20.39
CA ILE A 153 -15.85 3.44 -21.04
C ILE A 153 -15.46 3.49 -22.51
N THR A 154 -14.20 3.21 -22.84
CA THR A 154 -13.73 3.19 -24.24
C THR A 154 -14.43 2.11 -25.05
N ALA A 155 -14.59 0.90 -24.51
CA ALA A 155 -15.30 -0.19 -25.16
C ALA A 155 -16.76 0.18 -25.41
N LEU A 156 -17.42 0.78 -24.42
CA LEU A 156 -18.80 1.24 -24.53
C LEU A 156 -18.95 2.34 -25.61
N GLN A 157 -18.04 3.30 -25.68
CA GLN A 157 -18.03 4.34 -26.71
C GLN A 157 -17.77 3.77 -28.11
N THR A 158 -16.94 2.76 -28.21
CA THR A 158 -16.74 2.04 -29.48
C THR A 158 -18.03 1.37 -29.92
N ARG A 159 -18.68 0.65 -29.03
CA ARG A 159 -19.97 0.01 -29.31
C ARG A 159 -21.07 1.03 -29.70
N GLN A 160 -21.11 2.17 -29.03
CA GLN A 160 -22.05 3.25 -29.40
C GLN A 160 -21.82 3.73 -30.83
N ARG A 161 -20.55 3.91 -31.25
CA ARG A 161 -20.20 4.29 -32.62
C ARG A 161 -20.60 3.22 -33.62
N ASP A 162 -20.38 1.94 -33.31
CA ASP A 162 -20.75 0.85 -34.19
C ASP A 162 -22.27 0.79 -34.39
N VAL A 163 -23.05 0.93 -33.31
CA VAL A 163 -24.51 0.99 -33.39
C VAL A 163 -24.99 2.20 -34.19
N GLN A 164 -24.37 3.36 -34.01
CA GLN A 164 -24.69 4.56 -34.80
C GLN A 164 -24.38 4.37 -36.30
N GLN A 165 -23.27 3.70 -36.62
CA GLN A 165 -22.95 3.38 -38.00
C GLN A 165 -23.98 2.41 -38.62
N GLN A 166 -24.40 1.39 -37.87
CA GLN A 166 -25.44 0.46 -38.32
C GLN A 166 -26.78 1.17 -38.59
N LEU A 167 -27.18 2.09 -37.66
CA LEU A 167 -28.38 2.88 -37.89
C LEU A 167 -28.27 3.75 -39.15
N ALA A 168 -27.13 4.40 -39.37
CA ALA A 168 -26.91 5.20 -40.58
C ALA A 168 -26.96 4.37 -41.88
N VAL A 169 -26.56 3.10 -41.82
CA VAL A 169 -26.71 2.16 -42.95
C VAL A 169 -28.16 1.82 -43.19
N LEU A 170 -28.94 1.52 -42.15
CA LEU A 170 -30.38 1.23 -42.26
C LEU A 170 -31.16 2.42 -42.82
N ASP A 171 -30.85 3.64 -42.33
CA ASP A 171 -31.48 4.86 -42.84
C ASP A 171 -31.23 5.06 -44.35
N ARG A 172 -29.98 4.77 -44.82
CA ARG A 172 -29.67 4.81 -46.27
C ARG A 172 -30.45 3.78 -47.05
N TRP A 173 -30.57 2.55 -46.55
CA TRP A 173 -31.33 1.52 -47.20
C TRP A 173 -32.81 1.84 -47.25
N GLU A 174 -33.41 2.39 -46.21
CA GLU A 174 -34.78 2.89 -46.24
C GLU A 174 -34.98 3.94 -47.34
N ALA A 175 -34.02 4.89 -47.43
CA ALA A 175 -34.07 5.91 -48.47
C ALA A 175 -33.91 5.34 -49.89
N ASP A 176 -33.04 4.35 -50.10
CA ASP A 176 -32.81 3.73 -51.39
C ASP A 176 -34.01 2.85 -51.82
N ILE A 177 -34.62 2.10 -50.89
CA ILE A 177 -35.85 1.34 -51.15
C ILE A 177 -37.02 2.28 -51.49
N ALA A 178 -37.09 3.44 -50.83
CA ALA A 178 -38.11 4.42 -51.15
C ALA A 178 -37.96 5.01 -52.56
N ARG A 179 -36.71 5.09 -53.07
CA ARG A 179 -36.41 5.63 -54.42
C ARG A 179 -36.59 4.62 -55.56
N ASP A 180 -36.31 3.34 -55.31
CA ASP A 180 -36.34 2.32 -56.33
C ASP A 180 -37.08 1.04 -55.86
N PRO A 181 -38.38 0.95 -56.07
CA PRO A 181 -39.19 -0.18 -55.65
C PRO A 181 -38.85 -1.50 -56.38
N LEU A 182 -38.09 -1.48 -57.50
CA LEU A 182 -37.70 -2.69 -58.21
C LEU A 182 -36.52 -3.41 -57.57
N THR A 183 -35.69 -2.72 -56.79
CA THR A 183 -34.59 -3.33 -56.05
C THR A 183 -35.00 -3.87 -54.66
N ARG A 184 -36.25 -3.58 -54.27
CA ARG A 184 -36.82 -3.97 -52.98
C ARG A 184 -36.64 -5.45 -52.61
N PRO A 185 -36.88 -6.47 -53.47
CA PRO A 185 -36.73 -7.87 -53.11
C PRO A 185 -35.30 -8.29 -52.83
N SER A 186 -34.31 -7.70 -53.53
CA SER A 186 -32.89 -7.98 -53.28
C SER A 186 -32.40 -7.35 -51.96
N LEU A 187 -32.86 -6.13 -51.64
CA LEU A 187 -32.55 -5.46 -50.42
C LEU A 187 -33.21 -6.13 -49.21
N GLU A 188 -34.44 -6.63 -49.37
CA GLU A 188 -35.10 -7.42 -48.30
C GLU A 188 -34.34 -8.73 -47.99
N ARG A 189 -33.77 -9.40 -49.02
CA ARG A 189 -32.93 -10.57 -48.80
C ARG A 189 -31.62 -10.22 -48.07
N THR A 190 -30.93 -9.18 -48.50
CA THR A 190 -29.70 -8.71 -47.83
C THR A 190 -29.98 -8.25 -46.39
N ALA A 191 -31.11 -7.59 -46.15
CA ALA A 191 -31.53 -7.21 -44.82
C ALA A 191 -31.81 -8.41 -43.90
N ALA A 192 -32.42 -9.49 -44.46
CA ALA A 192 -32.64 -10.72 -43.70
C ALA A 192 -31.33 -11.46 -43.36
N GLU A 193 -30.36 -11.48 -44.30
CA GLU A 193 -29.03 -12.07 -44.07
C GLU A 193 -28.27 -11.30 -42.98
N LEU A 194 -28.28 -9.97 -43.03
CA LEU A 194 -27.65 -9.13 -42.04
C LEU A 194 -28.35 -9.21 -40.66
N SER A 195 -29.69 -9.34 -40.65
CA SER A 195 -30.43 -9.55 -39.40
C SER A 195 -30.02 -10.86 -38.71
N ALA A 196 -29.78 -11.93 -39.52
CA ALA A 196 -29.29 -13.19 -38.99
C ALA A 196 -27.83 -13.08 -38.44
N GLU A 197 -26.99 -12.27 -39.08
CA GLU A 197 -25.63 -12.04 -38.62
C GLU A 197 -25.58 -11.19 -37.33
N VAL A 198 -26.45 -10.20 -37.26
CA VAL A 198 -26.64 -9.39 -36.04
C VAL A 198 -27.12 -10.29 -34.90
N ALA A 199 -28.07 -11.19 -35.11
CA ALA A 199 -28.51 -12.13 -34.07
C ALA A 199 -27.34 -12.99 -33.53
N LYS A 200 -26.46 -13.46 -34.41
CA LYS A 200 -25.25 -14.21 -33.98
C LYS A 200 -24.29 -13.33 -33.15
N LEU A 201 -24.12 -12.08 -33.53
CA LEU A 201 -23.28 -11.15 -32.79
C LEU A 201 -23.90 -10.80 -31.44
N GLU A 202 -25.23 -10.75 -31.33
CA GLU A 202 -25.95 -10.56 -30.07
C GLU A 202 -25.74 -11.74 -29.12
N ASP A 203 -25.84 -12.97 -29.63
CA ASP A 203 -25.57 -14.18 -28.86
C ASP A 203 -24.11 -14.17 -28.33
N ALA A 204 -23.15 -13.79 -29.18
CA ALA A 204 -21.75 -13.65 -28.80
C ALA A 204 -21.53 -12.53 -27.77
N HIS A 205 -22.23 -11.42 -27.95
CA HIS A 205 -22.18 -10.31 -27.00
C HIS A 205 -22.78 -10.69 -25.63
N LEU A 206 -23.89 -11.44 -25.64
CA LEU A 206 -24.53 -11.95 -24.44
C LEU A 206 -23.57 -12.91 -23.69
N ALA A 207 -22.93 -13.81 -24.42
CA ALA A 207 -21.92 -14.72 -23.86
C ALA A 207 -20.74 -13.93 -23.22
N ALA A 208 -20.18 -12.97 -23.95
CA ALA A 208 -19.11 -12.11 -23.45
C ALA A 208 -19.53 -11.29 -22.22
N ARG A 209 -20.81 -10.88 -22.16
CA ARG A 209 -21.36 -10.19 -21.00
C ARG A 209 -21.42 -11.09 -19.78
N PHE A 210 -21.83 -12.34 -19.92
CA PHE A 210 -21.80 -13.31 -18.82
C PHE A 210 -20.38 -13.59 -18.35
N GLU A 211 -19.41 -13.74 -19.26
CA GLU A 211 -18.01 -13.87 -18.91
C GLU A 211 -17.49 -12.64 -18.14
N LEU A 212 -17.92 -11.45 -18.51
CA LEU A 212 -17.57 -10.22 -17.81
C LEU A 212 -18.21 -10.16 -16.41
N GLU A 213 -19.49 -10.53 -16.28
CA GLU A 213 -20.18 -10.60 -14.99
C GLU A 213 -19.51 -11.61 -14.05
N ASP A 214 -19.11 -12.77 -14.57
CA ASP A 214 -18.34 -13.78 -13.82
C ASP A 214 -16.96 -13.25 -13.40
N ALA A 215 -16.25 -12.57 -14.30
CA ALA A 215 -14.96 -11.95 -14.01
C ALA A 215 -15.08 -10.86 -12.95
N VAL A 216 -16.13 -10.05 -13.00
CA VAL A 216 -16.42 -9.02 -11.96
C VAL A 216 -16.74 -9.67 -10.62
N ALA A 217 -17.53 -10.75 -10.61
CA ALA A 217 -17.82 -11.49 -9.39
C ALA A 217 -16.56 -12.12 -8.78
N LEU A 218 -15.69 -12.68 -9.63
CA LEU A 218 -14.40 -13.21 -9.22
C LEU A 218 -13.51 -12.09 -8.63
N LEU A 219 -13.46 -10.94 -9.28
CA LEU A 219 -12.69 -9.79 -8.81
C LEU A 219 -13.20 -9.29 -7.45
N ALA A 220 -14.50 -9.27 -7.25
CA ALA A 220 -15.11 -8.94 -5.96
C ALA A 220 -14.71 -9.95 -4.87
N SER A 221 -14.72 -11.26 -5.17
CA SER A 221 -14.31 -12.31 -4.25
C SER A 221 -12.82 -12.23 -3.89
N LEU A 222 -11.96 -11.95 -4.87
CA LEU A 222 -10.52 -11.77 -4.68
C LEU A 222 -10.23 -10.49 -3.86
N THR A 223 -11.01 -9.45 -4.07
CA THR A 223 -10.91 -8.21 -3.28
C THR A 223 -11.27 -8.46 -1.82
N ALA A 224 -12.37 -9.16 -1.55
CA ALA A 224 -12.77 -9.56 -0.21
C ALA A 224 -11.68 -10.44 0.46
N ARG A 225 -11.10 -11.38 -0.30
CA ARG A 225 -10.02 -12.23 0.21
C ARG A 225 -8.74 -11.44 0.53
N ARG A 226 -8.39 -10.46 -0.33
CA ARG A 226 -7.30 -9.54 -0.06
C ARG A 226 -7.53 -8.76 1.23
N ASP A 227 -8.74 -8.26 1.44
CA ASP A 227 -9.08 -7.45 2.62
C ASP A 227 -9.03 -8.31 3.89
N GLU A 228 -9.50 -9.56 3.83
CA GLU A 228 -9.36 -10.54 4.89
C GLU A 228 -7.88 -10.81 5.22
N LEU A 229 -7.05 -11.06 4.21
CA LEU A 229 -5.62 -11.30 4.40
C LEU A 229 -4.89 -10.05 4.94
N THR A 230 -5.29 -8.87 4.50
CA THR A 230 -4.76 -7.60 5.02
C THR A 230 -5.12 -7.41 6.48
N ALA A 231 -6.36 -7.74 6.87
CA ALA A 231 -6.77 -7.70 8.28
C ALA A 231 -5.98 -8.70 9.14
N LYS A 232 -5.76 -9.92 8.65
CA LYS A 232 -4.92 -10.92 9.32
C LYS A 232 -3.47 -10.46 9.45
N LEU A 233 -2.91 -9.89 8.39
CA LEU A 233 -1.56 -9.33 8.41
C LEU A 233 -1.44 -8.21 9.46
N ASN A 234 -2.38 -7.28 9.47
CA ASN A 234 -2.39 -6.19 10.44
C ASN A 234 -2.51 -6.71 11.88
N ALA A 235 -3.30 -7.75 12.11
CA ALA A 235 -3.41 -8.39 13.43
C ALA A 235 -2.08 -9.03 13.86
N VAL A 236 -1.38 -9.72 12.95
CA VAL A 236 -0.05 -10.29 13.23
C VAL A 236 0.99 -9.19 13.48
N VAL A 237 0.97 -8.13 12.67
CA VAL A 237 1.88 -6.97 12.84
C VAL A 237 1.63 -6.27 14.17
N ALA A 238 0.37 -6.20 14.62
CA ALA A 238 0.03 -5.62 15.93
C ALA A 238 0.56 -6.48 17.11
N GLN A 239 0.71 -7.78 16.94
CA GLN A 239 1.28 -8.68 17.96
C GLN A 239 2.82 -8.68 17.97
N LEU A 240 3.45 -8.23 16.90
CA LEU A 240 4.91 -8.24 16.76
C LEU A 240 5.64 -7.47 17.87
N PRO A 241 5.20 -6.24 18.28
CA PRO A 241 5.86 -5.49 19.37
C PRO A 241 5.81 -6.23 20.71
N GLU A 242 4.70 -6.90 21.01
CA GLU A 242 4.55 -7.67 22.22
C GLU A 242 5.45 -8.92 22.22
N ALA A 243 5.52 -9.64 21.10
CA ALA A 243 6.43 -10.77 20.94
C ALA A 243 7.90 -10.32 21.03
N GLN A 244 8.26 -9.17 20.47
CA GLN A 244 9.59 -8.59 20.60
C GLN A 244 9.90 -8.18 22.05
N ALA A 245 8.93 -7.61 22.76
CA ALA A 245 9.08 -7.29 24.17
C ALA A 245 9.27 -8.55 25.04
N GLN A 246 8.53 -9.60 24.77
CA GLN A 246 8.68 -10.90 25.43
C GLN A 246 10.06 -11.53 25.13
N GLN A 247 10.52 -11.45 23.89
CA GLN A 247 11.86 -11.91 23.51
C GLN A 247 12.94 -11.13 24.24
N ALA A 248 12.83 -9.80 24.31
CA ALA A 248 13.78 -8.96 25.02
C ALA A 248 13.80 -9.25 26.53
N ALA A 249 12.62 -9.46 27.13
CA ALA A 249 12.50 -9.86 28.53
C ALA A 249 13.12 -11.24 28.79
N ALA A 250 12.91 -12.21 27.91
CA ALA A 250 13.52 -13.52 28.02
C ALA A 250 15.06 -13.46 27.88
N GLN A 251 15.58 -12.64 26.98
CA GLN A 251 17.02 -12.43 26.84
C GLN A 251 17.62 -11.77 28.08
N GLN A 252 16.92 -10.82 28.70
CA GLN A 252 17.34 -10.21 29.96
C GLN A 252 17.33 -11.19 31.12
N ALA A 253 16.29 -12.04 31.20
CA ALA A 253 16.23 -13.08 32.21
C ALA A 253 17.34 -14.13 32.06
N LEU A 254 17.66 -14.50 30.81
CA LEU A 254 18.79 -15.40 30.53
C LEU A 254 20.12 -14.77 30.96
N ALA A 255 20.36 -13.52 30.59
CA ALA A 255 21.57 -12.80 30.99
C ALA A 255 21.69 -12.62 32.51
N ALA A 256 20.57 -12.45 33.23
CA ALA A 256 20.56 -12.40 34.68
C ALA A 256 20.88 -13.77 35.30
N ALA A 257 20.31 -14.85 34.77
CA ALA A 257 20.62 -16.21 35.18
C ALA A 257 22.09 -16.59 34.94
N ASP A 258 22.66 -16.20 33.79
CA ASP A 258 24.07 -16.41 33.48
C ASP A 258 24.98 -15.64 34.46
N ALA A 259 24.58 -14.42 34.85
CA ALA A 259 25.31 -13.63 35.85
C ALA A 259 25.23 -14.24 37.25
N GLU A 260 24.09 -14.79 37.64
CA GLU A 260 23.92 -15.53 38.89
C GLU A 260 24.76 -16.80 38.94
N VAL A 261 24.79 -17.57 37.87
CA VAL A 261 25.64 -18.76 37.72
C VAL A 261 27.12 -18.36 37.80
N ALA A 262 27.51 -17.27 37.16
CA ALA A 262 28.89 -16.78 37.22
C ALA A 262 29.30 -16.33 38.65
N THR A 263 28.41 -15.71 39.40
CA THR A 263 28.66 -15.36 40.81
C THR A 263 28.78 -16.60 41.71
N HIS A 264 27.91 -17.58 41.52
CA HIS A 264 27.99 -18.83 42.31
C HIS A 264 29.25 -19.67 41.97
N LEU A 265 29.76 -19.56 40.75
CA LEU A 265 31.05 -20.22 40.40
C LEU A 265 32.27 -19.49 40.96
N GLN A 266 32.15 -18.21 41.34
CA GLN A 266 33.22 -17.43 41.97
C GLN A 266 33.23 -17.56 43.49
N ASP A 267 32.11 -17.88 44.11
CA ASP A 267 31.93 -18.06 45.57
C ASP A 267 32.03 -19.51 46.03
N GLY A 268 32.46 -20.42 45.17
CA GLY A 268 32.75 -21.84 45.53
C GLY A 268 33.99 -21.95 46.41
N PRO A 269 34.04 -22.93 47.33
CA PRO A 269 34.99 -23.04 48.41
C PRO A 269 36.46 -23.21 47.96
#